data_6f1439aa949d222875b45db6461029e1
#
_entry.id   6f1439aa949d222875b45db6461029e1
#
_cell.length_a   1.000
_cell.length_b   1.000
_cell.length_c   1.000
_cell.angle_alpha   90.00
_cell.angle_beta   90.00
_cell.angle_gamma   90.00
#
_symmetry.space_group_name_H-M   'P 1'
#
loop_
_entity.id
_entity.type
_entity.pdbx_description
1 polymer ?
#
loop_
_entity_poly.entity_id
_entity_poly.type
_entity_poly.pdbx_seq_one_letter_code
_entity_poly.pdbx_strand_id
1 'polypeptide(L)'
;MTQRSGVIAKKLGMTRLFLEDGKQVPVTVLQLDNLQVVAQRTVETDGYTAVQLGAGEAKAKRVSAAMRGHFAKANVAPKRKLAEFRVDPENLIDVGAEISAEHYNAGQFVDIAGTSIGKGFAGVMKRHNFGGLRASHGVSISHRSHGSTGQCQDPGKVFKGKKMAGHLGAVRVTTQNIQVVKTDADRGLILVKGSVPGAKGGWVTIKDAVKKPLPSDVPMPAGLKMAAAAPAEEVSVEGGEA
;
A
#
# COMPACT_ATOMS: atom_id res chain seq x y z
N MET A 1 -20.08 0.21 -7.60
CA MET A 1 -18.79 0.83 -7.94
C MET A 1 -17.88 -0.27 -8.48
N THR A 2 -17.41 -0.12 -9.70
CA THR A 2 -16.52 -1.09 -10.36
C THR A 2 -15.21 -1.18 -9.61
N GLN A 3 -14.86 -2.38 -9.15
CA GLN A 3 -13.61 -2.63 -8.43
C GLN A 3 -12.51 -3.04 -9.42
N ARG A 4 -11.52 -2.17 -9.62
CA ARG A 4 -10.30 -2.48 -10.35
C ARG A 4 -9.14 -2.79 -9.40
N SER A 5 -8.03 -3.27 -9.94
CA SER A 5 -6.82 -3.56 -9.16
C SER A 5 -6.29 -2.30 -8.46
N GLY A 6 -5.75 -2.46 -7.26
CA GLY A 6 -4.86 -1.45 -6.66
C GLY A 6 -3.41 -1.71 -7.03
N VAL A 7 -2.48 -0.97 -6.42
CA VAL A 7 -1.04 -1.15 -6.60
C VAL A 7 -0.28 -1.27 -5.29
N ILE A 8 0.91 -1.89 -5.35
CA ILE A 8 1.87 -1.93 -4.24
C ILE A 8 2.97 -0.94 -4.55
N ALA A 9 3.22 0.00 -3.63
CA ALA A 9 4.26 1.00 -3.79
C ALA A 9 5.20 1.04 -2.58
N LYS A 10 6.40 1.54 -2.79
CA LYS A 10 7.39 1.78 -1.75
C LYS A 10 7.44 3.25 -1.40
N LYS A 11 7.27 3.59 -0.12
CA LYS A 11 7.37 4.97 0.35
C LYS A 11 8.83 5.43 0.32
N LEU A 12 9.17 6.40 -0.52
CA LEU A 12 10.50 6.98 -0.59
C LEU A 12 10.71 8.05 0.49
N GLY A 13 9.71 8.89 0.72
CA GLY A 13 9.78 9.98 1.69
C GLY A 13 8.71 11.03 1.42
N MET A 14 8.92 12.21 2.01
CA MET A 14 8.06 13.37 1.79
C MET A 14 8.87 14.54 1.25
N THR A 15 8.24 15.33 0.43
CA THR A 15 8.76 16.59 -0.11
C THR A 15 7.62 17.59 -0.24
N ARG A 16 7.87 18.71 -0.88
CA ARG A 16 6.88 19.75 -1.19
C ARG A 16 6.94 20.08 -2.66
N LEU A 17 5.79 20.39 -3.22
CA LEU A 17 5.64 20.92 -4.57
C LEU A 17 5.08 22.34 -4.46
N PHE A 18 5.56 23.21 -5.32
CA PHE A 18 4.98 24.54 -5.53
C PHE A 18 4.12 24.45 -6.79
N LEU A 19 2.85 24.81 -6.65
CA LEU A 19 1.92 24.90 -7.78
C LEU A 19 2.08 26.26 -8.46
N GLU A 20 1.56 26.38 -9.66
CA GLU A 20 1.57 27.62 -10.44
C GLU A 20 0.90 28.79 -9.69
N ASP A 21 -0.11 28.49 -8.87
CA ASP A 21 -0.76 29.46 -7.98
C ASP A 21 0.15 29.97 -6.83
N GLY A 22 1.41 29.56 -6.75
CA GLY A 22 2.32 29.86 -5.65
C GLY A 22 2.04 29.07 -4.35
N LYS A 23 1.03 28.20 -4.33
CA LYS A 23 0.70 27.38 -3.14
C LYS A 23 1.70 26.27 -2.96
N GLN A 24 2.17 26.09 -1.72
CA GLN A 24 2.99 24.94 -1.33
C GLN A 24 2.09 23.76 -0.93
N VAL A 25 2.31 22.61 -1.58
CA VAL A 25 1.60 21.35 -1.27
C VAL A 25 2.59 20.33 -0.73
N PRO A 26 2.42 19.84 0.52
CA PRO A 26 3.22 18.73 1.02
C PRO A 26 2.83 17.45 0.30
N VAL A 27 3.82 16.70 -0.20
CA VAL A 27 3.57 15.44 -0.92
C VAL A 27 4.42 14.31 -0.38
N THR A 28 3.86 13.11 -0.39
CA THR A 28 4.60 11.86 -0.19
C THR A 28 4.90 11.25 -1.55
N VAL A 29 6.15 10.85 -1.75
CA VAL A 29 6.61 10.18 -2.97
C VAL A 29 6.55 8.67 -2.76
N LEU A 30 5.81 8.01 -3.63
CA LEU A 30 5.62 6.56 -3.67
C LEU A 30 6.21 6.02 -4.97
N GLN A 31 6.98 4.96 -4.90
CA GLN A 31 7.62 4.33 -6.05
C GLN A 31 6.99 2.97 -6.34
N LEU A 32 6.61 2.72 -7.56
CA LEU A 32 6.32 1.39 -8.08
C LEU A 32 7.65 0.73 -8.45
N ASP A 33 7.91 -0.43 -7.88
CA ASP A 33 9.16 -1.17 -8.06
C ASP A 33 8.81 -2.51 -8.72
N ASN A 34 8.95 -2.60 -10.03
CA ASN A 34 8.67 -3.79 -10.86
C ASN A 34 7.37 -4.50 -10.47
N LEU A 35 6.26 -3.76 -10.52
CA LEU A 35 4.94 -4.25 -10.13
C LEU A 35 4.36 -5.13 -11.23
N GLN A 36 4.19 -6.41 -10.96
CA GLN A 36 3.69 -7.42 -11.90
C GLN A 36 2.58 -8.26 -11.29
N VAL A 37 1.70 -8.76 -12.15
CA VAL A 37 0.68 -9.76 -11.79
C VAL A 37 1.35 -11.13 -11.63
N VAL A 38 1.21 -11.73 -10.44
CA VAL A 38 1.81 -13.04 -10.12
C VAL A 38 0.77 -14.15 -10.22
N ALA A 39 -0.47 -13.88 -9.86
CA ALA A 39 -1.55 -14.88 -9.96
C ALA A 39 -2.91 -14.19 -10.09
N GLN A 40 -3.83 -14.87 -10.71
CA GLN A 40 -5.26 -14.56 -10.70
C GLN A 40 -5.97 -15.52 -9.74
N ARG A 41 -7.04 -15.02 -9.10
CA ARG A 41 -8.00 -15.81 -8.34
C ARG A 41 -9.33 -15.76 -9.05
N THR A 42 -9.95 -16.91 -9.24
CA THR A 42 -11.26 -17.04 -9.89
C THR A 42 -12.26 -17.70 -8.95
N VAL A 43 -13.53 -17.46 -9.17
CA VAL A 43 -14.61 -18.03 -8.35
C VAL A 43 -14.56 -19.57 -8.39
N GLU A 44 -14.21 -20.14 -9.54
CA GLU A 44 -14.20 -21.60 -9.74
C GLU A 44 -13.13 -22.30 -8.90
N THR A 45 -11.93 -21.70 -8.80
CA THR A 45 -10.79 -22.33 -8.13
C THR A 45 -10.64 -21.88 -6.67
N ASP A 46 -10.90 -20.60 -6.38
CA ASP A 46 -10.59 -19.97 -5.10
C ASP A 46 -11.85 -19.47 -4.36
N GLY A 47 -13.02 -19.48 -5.00
CA GLY A 47 -14.29 -18.99 -4.44
C GLY A 47 -14.44 -17.46 -4.44
N TYR A 48 -13.51 -16.72 -5.01
CA TYR A 48 -13.57 -15.26 -5.17
C TYR A 48 -12.68 -14.78 -6.32
N THR A 49 -12.96 -13.56 -6.80
CA THR A 49 -12.16 -12.94 -7.87
C THR A 49 -11.18 -11.93 -7.31
N ALA A 50 -9.89 -12.09 -7.63
CA ALA A 50 -8.82 -11.18 -7.22
C ALA A 50 -7.59 -11.30 -8.13
N VAL A 51 -6.76 -10.25 -8.11
CA VAL A 51 -5.45 -10.23 -8.74
C VAL A 51 -4.38 -10.17 -7.65
N GLN A 52 -3.42 -11.10 -7.69
CA GLN A 52 -2.26 -11.08 -6.81
C GLN A 52 -1.12 -10.34 -7.50
N LEU A 53 -0.71 -9.23 -6.91
CA LEU A 53 0.40 -8.41 -7.39
C LEU A 53 1.67 -8.68 -6.61
N GLY A 54 2.80 -8.65 -7.30
CA GLY A 54 4.14 -8.73 -6.72
C GLY A 54 4.96 -7.48 -7.02
N ALA A 55 5.66 -6.94 -6.00
CA ALA A 55 6.50 -5.76 -6.12
C ALA A 55 7.91 -5.99 -5.55
N GLY A 56 8.89 -5.31 -6.14
CA GLY A 56 10.30 -5.37 -5.78
C GLY A 56 10.96 -6.72 -6.06
N GLU A 57 12.18 -6.73 -6.53
CA GLU A 57 12.91 -7.96 -6.82
C GLU A 57 13.52 -8.58 -5.56
N ALA A 58 13.43 -9.89 -5.45
CA ALA A 58 14.05 -10.67 -4.39
C ALA A 58 15.13 -11.57 -4.98
N LYS A 59 16.29 -11.65 -4.29
CA LYS A 59 17.34 -12.60 -4.68
C LYS A 59 16.83 -14.03 -4.51
N ALA A 60 16.91 -14.87 -5.57
CA ALA A 60 16.39 -16.23 -5.58
C ALA A 60 16.88 -17.09 -4.39
N LYS A 61 18.13 -16.90 -3.94
CA LYS A 61 18.70 -17.60 -2.78
C LYS A 61 18.03 -17.29 -1.43
N ARG A 62 17.25 -16.17 -1.36
CA ARG A 62 16.52 -15.76 -0.15
C ARG A 62 15.04 -16.15 -0.18
N VAL A 63 14.60 -16.79 -1.25
CA VAL A 63 13.21 -17.20 -1.45
C VAL A 63 13.10 -18.70 -1.24
N SER A 64 12.10 -19.15 -0.47
CA SER A 64 11.85 -20.57 -0.22
C SER A 64 11.50 -21.33 -1.51
N ALA A 65 11.73 -22.65 -1.54
CA ALA A 65 11.43 -23.49 -2.70
C ALA A 65 9.96 -23.39 -3.12
N ALA A 66 9.03 -23.39 -2.16
CA ALA A 66 7.60 -23.23 -2.41
C ALA A 66 7.28 -21.92 -3.14
N MET A 67 7.83 -20.79 -2.67
CA MET A 67 7.62 -19.48 -3.30
C MET A 67 8.33 -19.36 -4.66
N ARG A 68 9.47 -20.01 -4.85
CA ARG A 68 10.10 -20.10 -6.18
C ARG A 68 9.20 -20.82 -7.17
N GLY A 69 8.58 -21.93 -6.76
CA GLY A 69 7.60 -22.64 -7.59
C GLY A 69 6.37 -21.79 -7.92
N HIS A 70 5.89 -20.98 -6.96
CA HIS A 70 4.78 -20.05 -7.18
C HIS A 70 5.11 -19.02 -8.27
N PHE A 71 6.30 -18.37 -8.21
CA PHE A 71 6.73 -17.41 -9.22
C PHE A 71 7.06 -18.07 -10.56
N ALA A 72 7.63 -19.27 -10.56
CA ALA A 72 7.92 -20.03 -11.77
C ALA A 72 6.65 -20.38 -12.57
N LYS A 73 5.55 -20.74 -11.87
CA LYS A 73 4.25 -20.98 -12.51
C LYS A 73 3.72 -19.75 -13.28
N ALA A 74 4.06 -18.55 -12.81
CA ALA A 74 3.68 -17.28 -13.42
C ALA A 74 4.71 -16.73 -14.43
N ASN A 75 5.85 -17.40 -14.61
CA ASN A 75 7.01 -16.90 -15.37
C ASN A 75 7.49 -15.51 -14.93
N VAL A 76 7.40 -15.22 -13.62
CA VAL A 76 7.75 -13.92 -13.03
C VAL A 76 8.97 -14.07 -12.12
N ALA A 77 9.88 -13.09 -12.16
CA ALA A 77 11.00 -13.03 -11.22
C ALA A 77 10.51 -12.97 -9.76
N PRO A 78 11.24 -13.57 -8.81
CA PRO A 78 10.83 -13.56 -7.41
C PRO A 78 10.63 -12.15 -6.86
N LYS A 79 9.49 -11.91 -6.22
CA LYS A 79 9.09 -10.60 -5.67
C LYS A 79 9.25 -10.53 -4.15
N ARG A 80 9.52 -9.34 -3.62
CA ARG A 80 9.72 -9.09 -2.19
C ARG A 80 8.41 -8.95 -1.43
N LYS A 81 7.40 -8.36 -2.05
CA LYS A 81 6.09 -8.11 -1.45
C LYS A 81 5.00 -8.61 -2.37
N LEU A 82 4.08 -9.38 -1.80
CA LEU A 82 2.85 -9.81 -2.46
C LEU A 82 1.66 -9.19 -1.74
N ALA A 83 0.64 -8.82 -2.50
CA ALA A 83 -0.67 -8.45 -1.98
C ALA A 83 -1.75 -8.81 -3.00
N GLU A 84 -2.92 -9.17 -2.51
CA GLU A 84 -4.10 -9.45 -3.33
C GLU A 84 -5.04 -8.26 -3.31
N PHE A 85 -5.63 -8.01 -4.47
CA PHE A 85 -6.65 -7.00 -4.67
C PHE A 85 -7.88 -7.67 -5.25
N ARG A 86 -8.99 -7.61 -4.54
CA ARG A 86 -10.27 -8.05 -5.08
C ARG A 86 -10.67 -7.12 -6.22
N VAL A 87 -11.11 -7.71 -7.31
CA VAL A 87 -11.52 -7.01 -8.54
C VAL A 87 -12.82 -7.63 -9.05
N ASP A 88 -13.56 -6.86 -9.83
CA ASP A 88 -14.71 -7.42 -10.54
C ASP A 88 -14.21 -8.39 -11.64
N PRO A 89 -14.98 -9.41 -12.01
CA PRO A 89 -14.59 -10.40 -13.02
C PRO A 89 -14.13 -9.80 -14.36
N GLU A 90 -14.73 -8.67 -14.74
CA GLU A 90 -14.43 -7.94 -15.97
C GLU A 90 -13.06 -7.23 -15.91
N ASN A 91 -12.52 -7.02 -14.71
CA ASN A 91 -11.28 -6.29 -14.45
C ASN A 91 -10.10 -7.22 -14.10
N LEU A 92 -10.18 -8.48 -14.46
CA LEU A 92 -9.05 -9.39 -14.35
C LEU A 92 -7.93 -8.96 -15.29
N ILE A 93 -6.69 -9.05 -14.80
CA ILE A 93 -5.48 -8.67 -15.53
C ILE A 93 -4.63 -9.94 -15.72
N ASP A 94 -4.09 -10.14 -16.90
CA ASP A 94 -3.30 -11.33 -17.22
C ASP A 94 -2.06 -11.48 -16.35
N VAL A 95 -1.70 -12.75 -16.08
CA VAL A 95 -0.51 -13.10 -15.31
C VAL A 95 0.74 -12.65 -16.05
N GLY A 96 1.68 -12.03 -15.34
CA GLY A 96 2.90 -11.48 -15.90
C GLY A 96 2.80 -10.02 -16.37
N ALA A 97 1.59 -9.46 -16.54
CA ALA A 97 1.40 -8.06 -16.93
C ALA A 97 2.03 -7.10 -15.92
N GLU A 98 2.66 -6.03 -16.41
CA GLU A 98 3.25 -4.97 -15.59
C GLU A 98 2.29 -3.80 -15.47
N ILE A 99 2.17 -3.24 -14.25
CA ILE A 99 1.35 -2.06 -14.00
C ILE A 99 2.25 -0.84 -13.85
N SER A 100 1.94 0.22 -14.61
CA SER A 100 2.66 1.50 -14.59
C SER A 100 2.07 2.50 -13.60
N ALA A 101 2.77 3.62 -13.39
CA ALA A 101 2.27 4.73 -12.56
C ALA A 101 1.08 5.45 -13.18
N GLU A 102 0.84 5.30 -14.49
CA GLU A 102 -0.32 5.83 -15.21
C GLU A 102 -1.64 5.16 -14.83
N HIS A 103 -1.58 4.13 -13.98
CA HIS A 103 -2.76 3.53 -13.36
C HIS A 103 -3.61 4.56 -12.60
N TYR A 104 -3.00 5.60 -12.06
CA TYR A 104 -3.68 6.70 -11.38
C TYR A 104 -3.51 8.02 -12.11
N ASN A 105 -4.60 8.76 -12.24
CA ASN A 105 -4.61 10.08 -12.84
C ASN A 105 -4.36 11.18 -11.81
N ALA A 106 -3.75 12.29 -12.23
CA ALA A 106 -3.62 13.48 -11.40
C ALA A 106 -5.01 13.99 -11.00
N GLY A 107 -5.18 14.40 -9.74
CA GLY A 107 -6.47 14.84 -9.20
C GLY A 107 -7.34 13.72 -8.62
N GLN A 108 -7.09 12.46 -8.95
CA GLN A 108 -7.82 11.31 -8.43
C GLN A 108 -7.65 11.14 -6.92
N PHE A 109 -8.69 10.62 -6.26
CA PHE A 109 -8.64 10.26 -4.83
C PHE A 109 -8.36 8.77 -4.66
N VAL A 110 -7.47 8.47 -3.70
CA VAL A 110 -7.03 7.10 -3.39
C VAL A 110 -7.03 6.86 -1.88
N ASP A 111 -7.16 5.59 -1.50
CA ASP A 111 -7.00 5.11 -0.14
C ASP A 111 -5.68 4.37 -0.01
N ILE A 112 -4.83 4.79 0.93
CA ILE A 112 -3.49 4.23 1.11
C ILE A 112 -3.39 3.52 2.44
N ALA A 113 -3.08 2.23 2.41
CA ALA A 113 -2.87 1.43 3.60
C ALA A 113 -1.39 1.02 3.75
N GLY A 114 -0.88 1.17 4.96
CA GLY A 114 0.48 0.77 5.29
C GLY A 114 0.61 0.39 6.76
N THR A 115 1.75 -0.22 7.11
CA THR A 115 2.05 -0.53 8.51
C THR A 115 2.66 0.70 9.18
N SER A 116 2.01 1.19 10.23
CA SER A 116 2.48 2.36 10.98
C SER A 116 3.82 2.09 11.67
N ILE A 117 4.57 3.16 11.95
CA ILE A 117 5.85 3.04 12.69
C ILE A 117 5.57 2.48 14.08
N GLY A 118 6.28 1.42 14.47
CA GLY A 118 6.19 0.84 15.81
C GLY A 118 6.75 1.78 16.86
N LYS A 119 6.07 1.87 17.99
CA LYS A 119 6.45 2.68 19.16
C LYS A 119 6.68 1.82 20.42
N GLY A 120 6.68 0.51 20.25
CA GLY A 120 6.84 -0.47 21.32
C GLY A 120 5.70 -0.44 22.35
N PHE A 121 6.00 -0.87 23.57
CA PHE A 121 5.06 -0.75 24.67
C PHE A 121 4.94 0.71 25.10
N ALA A 122 3.74 1.26 25.09
CA ALA A 122 3.47 2.65 25.42
C ALA A 122 2.54 2.77 26.60
N GLY A 123 2.87 3.67 27.52
CA GLY A 123 2.01 4.02 28.64
C GLY A 123 0.71 4.70 28.17
N VAL A 124 -0.26 4.75 29.04
CA VAL A 124 -1.61 5.28 28.72
C VAL A 124 -1.63 6.74 28.30
N MET A 125 -0.71 7.55 28.80
CA MET A 125 -0.57 8.95 28.36
C MET A 125 -0.18 9.03 26.89
N LYS A 126 0.83 8.25 26.45
CA LYS A 126 1.28 8.22 25.06
C LYS A 126 0.29 7.51 24.13
N ARG A 127 -0.31 6.40 24.61
CA ARG A 127 -1.18 5.55 23.78
C ARG A 127 -2.59 6.11 23.62
N HIS A 128 -3.13 6.72 24.68
CA HIS A 128 -4.52 7.13 24.74
C HIS A 128 -4.73 8.59 25.15
N ASN A 129 -3.65 9.39 25.28
CA ASN A 129 -3.68 10.79 25.68
C ASN A 129 -4.32 11.04 27.06
N PHE A 130 -4.06 10.15 28.01
CA PHE A 130 -4.49 10.36 29.40
C PHE A 130 -3.70 11.49 30.04
N GLY A 131 -4.34 12.30 30.88
CA GLY A 131 -3.72 13.42 31.59
C GLY A 131 -2.71 13.03 32.67
N GLY A 132 -2.81 11.79 33.19
CA GLY A 132 -2.03 11.35 34.34
C GLY A 132 -2.56 11.92 35.66
N LEU A 133 -1.74 11.83 36.70
CA LEU A 133 -2.05 12.40 38.03
C LEU A 133 -1.26 13.69 38.24
N ARG A 134 -1.61 14.42 39.30
CA ARG A 134 -0.96 15.71 39.66
C ARG A 134 0.54 15.50 39.92
N ALA A 135 1.34 16.53 39.58
CA ALA A 135 2.78 16.53 39.84
C ALA A 135 3.13 16.79 41.32
N SER A 136 2.20 17.37 42.09
CA SER A 136 2.34 17.74 43.49
C SER A 136 1.07 17.29 44.27
N HIS A 137 0.79 17.88 45.44
CA HIS A 137 -0.35 17.55 46.30
C HIS A 137 -0.34 16.09 46.80
N GLY A 138 0.85 15.63 47.24
CA GLY A 138 0.99 14.31 47.90
C GLY A 138 1.06 13.13 46.92
N VAL A 139 1.00 13.34 45.63
CA VAL A 139 1.18 12.27 44.64
C VAL A 139 2.64 11.84 44.62
N SER A 140 2.92 10.56 44.91
CA SER A 140 4.23 9.94 44.81
C SER A 140 4.26 8.95 43.67
N ILE A 141 5.35 8.88 42.91
CA ILE A 141 5.72 7.93 41.83
C ILE A 141 4.63 7.65 40.76
N SER A 142 3.34 7.83 41.04
CA SER A 142 2.22 7.43 40.15
C SER A 142 1.79 8.50 39.15
N HIS A 143 2.64 9.50 38.88
CA HIS A 143 2.30 10.66 38.03
C HIS A 143 1.81 10.31 36.63
N ARG A 144 2.27 9.19 36.07
CA ARG A 144 1.96 8.76 34.68
C ARG A 144 1.02 7.56 34.62
N SER A 145 0.37 7.19 35.72
CA SER A 145 -0.58 6.07 35.77
C SER A 145 -1.92 6.41 35.10
N HIS A 146 -2.70 5.38 34.82
CA HIS A 146 -3.99 5.53 34.14
C HIS A 146 -5.17 5.86 35.08
N GLY A 147 -4.93 5.88 36.39
CA GLY A 147 -5.97 6.08 37.39
C GLY A 147 -6.79 4.80 37.66
N SER A 148 -8.04 4.97 38.03
CA SER A 148 -8.93 3.85 38.34
C SER A 148 -9.20 2.96 37.13
N THR A 149 -9.24 1.65 37.35
CA THR A 149 -9.59 0.66 36.30
C THR A 149 -11.08 0.27 36.33
N GLY A 150 -11.80 0.61 37.37
CA GLY A 150 -13.22 0.28 37.52
C GLY A 150 -13.76 0.65 38.90
N GLN A 151 -14.96 0.19 39.18
CA GLN A 151 -15.66 0.28 40.47
C GLN A 151 -15.19 -0.82 41.40
N CYS A 152 -15.78 -0.89 42.60
CA CYS A 152 -15.43 -1.82 43.65
C CYS A 152 -16.00 -3.24 43.42
N GLN A 153 -16.72 -3.82 44.40
CA GLN A 153 -17.32 -5.17 44.32
C GLN A 153 -18.39 -5.29 43.23
N ASP A 154 -19.10 -4.21 42.90
CA ASP A 154 -19.98 -4.09 41.75
C ASP A 154 -19.36 -3.18 40.67
N PRO A 155 -19.17 -3.66 39.44
CA PRO A 155 -19.48 -4.97 38.84
C PRO A 155 -18.43 -6.08 39.11
N GLY A 156 -17.41 -5.86 39.97
CA GLY A 156 -16.36 -6.81 40.31
C GLY A 156 -15.43 -7.20 39.15
N LYS A 157 -15.43 -6.44 38.05
CA LYS A 157 -14.66 -6.71 36.85
C LYS A 157 -14.24 -5.42 36.17
N VAL A 158 -13.17 -5.50 35.40
CA VAL A 158 -12.80 -4.43 34.45
C VAL A 158 -13.55 -4.63 33.14
N PHE A 159 -14.23 -3.60 32.66
CA PHE A 159 -14.99 -3.67 31.41
C PHE A 159 -14.09 -3.92 30.21
N LYS A 160 -14.58 -4.72 29.24
CA LYS A 160 -13.90 -4.93 27.96
C LYS A 160 -13.68 -3.59 27.24
N GLY A 161 -12.53 -3.44 26.57
CA GLY A 161 -12.20 -2.20 25.86
C GLY A 161 -11.67 -1.08 26.76
N LYS A 162 -11.47 -1.28 28.09
CA LYS A 162 -10.82 -0.29 28.95
C LYS A 162 -9.45 0.07 28.40
N LYS A 163 -9.22 1.37 28.19
CA LYS A 163 -7.96 1.90 27.66
C LYS A 163 -6.83 1.72 28.67
N MET A 164 -5.83 0.93 28.31
CA MET A 164 -4.66 0.60 29.15
C MET A 164 -3.38 0.75 28.35
N ALA A 165 -2.24 0.73 29.04
CA ALA A 165 -0.91 0.63 28.43
C ALA A 165 -0.81 -0.63 27.54
N GLY A 166 0.04 -0.60 26.55
CA GLY A 166 0.25 -1.73 25.65
C GLY A 166 0.99 -1.34 24.36
N HIS A 167 1.07 -2.27 23.44
CA HIS A 167 1.74 -2.06 22.16
C HIS A 167 1.09 -0.92 21.37
N LEU A 168 1.92 -0.03 20.81
CA LEU A 168 1.50 1.09 19.99
C LEU A 168 2.28 1.08 18.67
N GLY A 169 1.60 1.31 17.56
CA GLY A 169 2.17 1.26 16.23
C GLY A 169 2.37 -0.17 15.71
N ALA A 170 3.10 -0.33 14.61
CA ALA A 170 3.29 -1.58 13.86
C ALA A 170 1.97 -2.28 13.50
N VAL A 171 0.89 -1.51 13.33
CA VAL A 171 -0.43 -1.97 12.90
C VAL A 171 -0.76 -1.42 11.52
N ARG A 172 -1.60 -2.13 10.76
CA ARG A 172 -2.08 -1.66 9.48
C ARG A 172 -3.04 -0.49 9.68
N VAL A 173 -2.71 0.64 9.06
CA VAL A 173 -3.52 1.87 9.08
C VAL A 173 -3.83 2.27 7.66
N THR A 174 -5.05 2.69 7.39
CA THR A 174 -5.48 3.22 6.10
C THR A 174 -5.78 4.70 6.23
N THR A 175 -5.14 5.51 5.39
CA THR A 175 -5.48 6.93 5.21
C THR A 175 -6.34 7.03 3.97
N GLN A 176 -7.57 7.52 4.15
CA GLN A 176 -8.59 7.59 3.09
C GLN A 176 -8.58 8.95 2.39
N ASN A 177 -9.08 8.97 1.15
CA ASN A 177 -9.31 10.18 0.36
C ASN A 177 -8.05 11.04 0.16
N ILE A 178 -6.90 10.42 -0.07
CA ILE A 178 -5.68 11.13 -0.42
C ILE A 178 -5.73 11.48 -1.91
N GLN A 179 -5.43 12.71 -2.26
CA GLN A 179 -5.40 13.16 -3.65
C GLN A 179 -4.04 12.86 -4.29
N VAL A 180 -4.06 12.28 -5.50
CA VAL A 180 -2.88 12.15 -6.35
C VAL A 180 -2.58 13.53 -6.96
N VAL A 181 -1.38 14.03 -6.75
CA VAL A 181 -0.97 15.36 -7.26
C VAL A 181 -0.35 15.23 -8.65
N LYS A 182 0.56 14.27 -8.81
CA LYS A 182 1.28 14.03 -10.06
C LYS A 182 1.72 12.57 -10.14
N THR A 183 1.76 12.04 -11.36
CA THR A 183 2.35 10.73 -11.68
C THR A 183 3.52 10.93 -12.63
N ASP A 184 4.52 10.08 -12.54
CA ASP A 184 5.71 10.04 -13.41
C ASP A 184 5.88 8.58 -13.85
N ALA A 185 5.52 8.31 -15.10
CA ALA A 185 5.54 6.97 -15.67
C ALA A 185 6.97 6.45 -15.83
N ASP A 186 7.90 7.29 -16.30
CA ASP A 186 9.28 6.90 -16.61
C ASP A 186 10.03 6.42 -15.36
N ARG A 187 9.82 7.11 -14.24
CA ARG A 187 10.42 6.77 -12.94
C ARG A 187 9.55 5.85 -12.08
N GLY A 188 8.32 5.58 -12.49
CA GLY A 188 7.34 4.82 -11.72
C GLY A 188 6.97 5.52 -10.40
N LEU A 189 6.84 6.86 -10.39
CA LEU A 189 6.54 7.63 -9.19
C LEU A 189 5.09 8.09 -9.15
N ILE A 190 4.50 8.01 -7.96
CA ILE A 190 3.19 8.56 -7.64
C ILE A 190 3.36 9.54 -6.49
N LEU A 191 3.02 10.81 -6.71
CA LEU A 191 3.08 11.86 -5.72
C LEU A 191 1.68 12.11 -5.16
N VAL A 192 1.50 11.87 -3.86
CA VAL A 192 0.21 12.01 -3.19
C VAL A 192 0.26 13.12 -2.15
N LYS A 193 -0.84 13.88 -2.03
CA LYS A 193 -0.95 15.02 -1.11
C LYS A 193 -1.00 14.55 0.34
N GLY A 194 -0.09 15.06 1.17
CA GLY A 194 -0.10 14.83 2.60
C GLY A 194 0.68 13.60 3.06
N SER A 195 0.37 13.11 4.25
CA SER A 195 1.09 12.02 4.91
C SER A 195 0.54 10.64 4.56
N VAL A 196 1.43 9.67 4.46
CA VAL A 196 1.13 8.25 4.23
C VAL A 196 1.67 7.44 5.41
N PRO A 197 0.93 6.43 5.93
CA PRO A 197 1.39 5.63 7.04
C PRO A 197 2.66 4.84 6.72
N GLY A 198 3.47 4.60 7.74
CA GLY A 198 4.69 3.81 7.65
C GLY A 198 5.97 4.62 7.55
N ALA A 199 7.09 3.93 7.77
CA ALA A 199 8.43 4.48 7.69
C ALA A 199 8.87 4.67 6.23
N LYS A 200 9.91 5.49 6.02
CA LYS A 200 10.65 5.57 4.75
C LYS A 200 11.17 4.17 4.38
N GLY A 201 11.00 3.78 3.12
CA GLY A 201 11.34 2.44 2.62
C GLY A 201 10.27 1.37 2.89
N GLY A 202 9.18 1.69 3.63
CA GLY A 202 8.07 0.77 3.87
C GLY A 202 7.19 0.57 2.64
N TRP A 203 6.55 -0.60 2.58
CA TRP A 203 5.58 -0.94 1.53
C TRP A 203 4.18 -0.48 1.92
N VAL A 204 3.46 0.08 0.96
CA VAL A 204 2.08 0.52 1.09
C VAL A 204 1.25 -0.04 -0.06
N THR A 205 -0.03 -0.24 0.20
CA THR A 205 -1.01 -0.61 -0.82
C THR A 205 -1.89 0.60 -1.11
N ILE A 206 -2.07 0.91 -2.37
CA ILE A 206 -2.90 2.01 -2.86
C ILE A 206 -4.10 1.40 -3.56
N LYS A 207 -5.29 1.90 -3.26
CA LYS A 207 -6.55 1.53 -3.92
C LYS A 207 -7.32 2.80 -4.25
N ASP A 208 -8.26 2.69 -5.17
CA ASP A 208 -9.21 3.78 -5.42
C ASP A 208 -9.98 4.12 -4.14
N ALA A 209 -10.32 5.39 -3.96
CA ALA A 209 -11.04 5.83 -2.78
C ALA A 209 -12.46 5.26 -2.75
N VAL A 210 -12.81 4.57 -1.66
CA VAL A 210 -14.15 3.98 -1.48
C VAL A 210 -15.23 5.07 -1.35
N LYS A 211 -14.88 6.24 -0.79
CA LYS A 211 -15.83 7.33 -0.47
C LYS A 211 -15.93 8.40 -1.56
N LYS A 212 -15.17 8.30 -2.64
CA LYS A 212 -15.17 9.25 -3.74
C LYS A 212 -15.43 8.53 -5.06
N PRO A 213 -16.17 9.14 -6.00
CA PRO A 213 -16.37 8.55 -7.30
C PRO A 213 -15.05 8.43 -8.06
N LEU A 214 -14.95 7.38 -8.86
CA LEU A 214 -13.84 7.18 -9.77
C LEU A 214 -14.02 8.14 -10.96
N PRO A 215 -12.98 8.86 -11.41
CA PRO A 215 -13.05 9.63 -12.65
C PRO A 215 -13.34 8.73 -13.85
N SER A 216 -13.97 9.29 -14.89
CA SER A 216 -14.29 8.54 -16.11
C SER A 216 -13.08 8.15 -16.95
N ASP A 217 -12.01 8.94 -16.86
CA ASP A 217 -10.82 8.86 -17.71
C ASP A 217 -9.74 7.91 -17.17
N VAL A 218 -10.11 7.08 -16.19
CA VAL A 218 -9.17 6.16 -15.55
C VAL A 218 -8.99 4.91 -16.40
N PRO A 219 -7.75 4.43 -16.62
CA PRO A 219 -7.51 3.22 -17.41
C PRO A 219 -8.13 1.98 -16.75
N MET A 220 -8.88 1.22 -17.55
CA MET A 220 -9.53 -0.02 -17.14
C MET A 220 -8.98 -1.18 -18.00
N PRO A 221 -8.73 -2.35 -17.42
CA PRO A 221 -8.82 -2.75 -16.01
C PRO A 221 -7.66 -2.18 -15.16
N ALA A 222 -6.55 -1.75 -15.78
CA ALA A 222 -5.39 -1.12 -15.14
C ALA A 222 -4.53 -0.35 -16.16
N GLY A 223 -3.70 0.60 -15.69
CA GLY A 223 -2.65 1.22 -16.50
C GLY A 223 -1.51 0.21 -16.71
N LEU A 224 -1.58 -0.57 -17.78
CA LEU A 224 -0.56 -1.54 -18.12
C LEU A 224 0.62 -0.85 -18.81
N LYS A 225 1.82 -1.28 -18.48
CA LYS A 225 3.02 -0.89 -19.21
C LYS A 225 3.01 -1.63 -20.55
N MET A 226 2.89 -0.89 -21.65
CA MET A 226 3.01 -1.50 -22.98
C MET A 226 4.40 -2.15 -23.09
N ALA A 227 4.44 -3.45 -23.39
CA ALA A 227 5.70 -4.08 -23.77
C ALA A 227 6.26 -3.33 -24.96
N ALA A 228 7.51 -2.84 -24.85
CA ALA A 228 8.21 -2.30 -26.01
C ALA A 228 8.17 -3.39 -27.09
N ALA A 229 7.58 -3.07 -28.24
CA ALA A 229 7.55 -3.98 -29.37
C ALA A 229 8.99 -4.43 -29.63
N ALA A 230 9.24 -5.75 -29.55
CA ALA A 230 10.52 -6.30 -29.96
C ALA A 230 10.79 -5.79 -31.40
N PRO A 231 12.00 -5.30 -31.70
CA PRO A 231 12.32 -4.93 -33.04
C PRO A 231 12.10 -6.17 -33.92
N ALA A 232 11.27 -6.03 -34.94
CA ALA A 232 11.07 -7.07 -35.93
C ALA A 232 12.46 -7.42 -36.52
N GLU A 233 12.92 -8.66 -36.28
CA GLU A 233 14.07 -9.20 -37.00
C GLU A 233 13.69 -9.20 -38.47
N GLU A 234 14.28 -8.26 -39.25
CA GLU A 234 14.27 -8.31 -40.68
C GLU A 234 15.06 -9.56 -41.10
N VAL A 235 14.32 -10.60 -41.44
CA VAL A 235 14.88 -11.78 -42.12
C VAL A 235 15.34 -11.30 -43.50
N SER A 236 16.61 -10.98 -43.62
CA SER A 236 17.25 -10.80 -44.90
C SER A 236 17.28 -12.14 -45.63
N VAL A 237 16.37 -12.29 -46.57
CA VAL A 237 16.44 -13.34 -47.58
C VAL A 237 17.55 -12.96 -48.53
N GLU A 238 18.76 -13.46 -48.33
CA GLU A 238 19.80 -13.51 -49.37
C GLU A 238 19.38 -14.51 -50.42
N GLY A 239 18.96 -13.97 -51.57
CA GLY A 239 18.81 -14.74 -52.79
C GLY A 239 20.18 -15.14 -53.32
N GLY A 240 20.47 -16.41 -53.30
CA GLY A 240 21.59 -17.00 -54.01
C GLY A 240 21.14 -17.38 -55.42
N GLU A 241 21.55 -16.62 -56.41
CA GLU A 241 21.65 -17.04 -57.80
C GLU A 241 23.06 -17.57 -58.05
N ALA A 242 23.14 -18.75 -58.60
CA ALA A 242 23.98 -19.25 -59.66
C ALA A 242 24.25 -20.76 -59.51
#